data_69ac09af37d9582ec51025a443177c31
#
_entry.id   69ac09af37d9582ec51025a443177c31
#
_cell.length_a   1.000
_cell.length_b   1.000
_cell.length_c   1.000
_cell.angle_alpha   90.00
_cell.angle_beta   90.00
_cell.angle_gamma   90.00
#
_symmetry.space_group_name_H-M   'P 1'
#
loop_
_entity.id
_entity.type
_entity.pdbx_description
1 polymer ?
#
loop_
_entity_poly.entity_id
_entity_poly.type
_entity_poly.pdbx_seq_one_letter_code
_entity_poly.pdbx_strand_id
1 'polypeptide(L)'
;QIEAVRALGSAGAADDLRAPSEIYRASASKATRGAVLEAFMIADDEKAILEVARTESDRELRGKAIQLLGALDSTAALAELYKSESSREVKVKILEGMMIAGEKEQLLAAARNEPDRELRGKAIELLGAVGADAELVELYRVTQDRELRGKIIQGLMIAGNGKAMIGLLRQETDPELKKQILQHLSMMDDEEAMNEIERLLTEKP
;
A
#
# COMPACT_ATOMS: atom_id res chain seq x y z
N GLN A 1 4.31 -33.88 1.00
CA GLN A 1 4.26 -32.99 2.18
C GLN A 1 3.44 -31.72 1.92
N ILE A 2 3.67 -31.01 0.82
CA ILE A 2 2.95 -29.75 0.49
C ILE A 2 1.43 -29.98 0.35
N GLU A 3 1.02 -31.04 -0.35
CA GLU A 3 -0.40 -31.39 -0.50
C GLU A 3 -1.05 -31.77 0.84
N ALA A 4 -0.33 -32.45 1.71
CA ALA A 4 -0.81 -32.78 3.04
C ALA A 4 -1.00 -31.53 3.91
N VAL A 5 -0.08 -30.55 3.81
CA VAL A 5 -0.20 -29.26 4.52
C VAL A 5 -1.39 -28.44 4.02
N ARG A 6 -1.62 -28.40 2.70
CA ARG A 6 -2.80 -27.73 2.12
C ARG A 6 -4.12 -28.42 2.54
N ALA A 7 -4.12 -29.76 2.59
CA ALA A 7 -5.27 -30.52 3.06
C ALA A 7 -5.59 -30.26 4.55
N LEU A 8 -4.59 -30.04 5.40
CA LEU A 8 -4.80 -29.66 6.80
C LEU A 8 -5.47 -28.29 6.93
N GLY A 9 -5.09 -27.31 6.12
CA GLY A 9 -5.76 -26.00 6.09
C GLY A 9 -7.21 -26.06 5.61
N SER A 10 -7.51 -26.93 4.62
CA SER A 10 -8.86 -27.08 4.06
C SER A 10 -9.79 -28.01 4.87
N ALA A 11 -9.25 -28.85 5.75
CA ALA A 11 -10.05 -29.79 6.55
C ALA A 11 -10.81 -29.11 7.71
N GLY A 12 -10.72 -27.79 7.85
CA GLY A 12 -11.44 -27.04 8.90
C GLY A 12 -10.97 -27.39 10.31
N ALA A 13 -9.75 -27.94 10.43
CA ALA A 13 -9.13 -28.27 11.71
C ALA A 13 -8.69 -27.01 12.46
N ALA A 14 -9.60 -26.03 12.61
CA ALA A 14 -9.36 -24.83 13.38
C ALA A 14 -8.95 -25.12 14.85
N ASP A 15 -9.24 -26.32 15.33
CA ASP A 15 -8.93 -26.73 16.70
C ASP A 15 -7.51 -27.31 16.89
N ASP A 16 -6.78 -27.67 15.82
CA ASP A 16 -5.39 -28.19 15.94
C ASP A 16 -4.41 -27.60 14.93
N LEU A 17 -4.22 -26.29 15.00
CA LEU A 17 -3.18 -25.55 14.25
C LEU A 17 -1.74 -25.72 14.84
N ARG A 18 -1.57 -26.59 15.86
CA ARG A 18 -0.25 -26.91 16.41
C ARG A 18 0.62 -27.64 15.39
N ALA A 19 0.05 -28.59 14.66
CA ALA A 19 0.78 -29.35 13.65
C ALA A 19 1.33 -28.47 12.50
N PRO A 20 0.56 -27.55 11.87
CA PRO A 20 1.12 -26.61 10.91
C PRO A 20 2.21 -25.70 11.48
N SER A 21 2.06 -25.16 12.69
CA SER A 21 3.07 -24.32 13.34
C SER A 21 4.35 -25.08 13.64
N GLU A 22 4.28 -26.33 14.06
CA GLU A 22 5.44 -27.19 14.28
C GLU A 22 6.14 -27.53 12.96
N ILE A 23 5.40 -27.82 11.90
CA ILE A 23 5.94 -28.04 10.55
C ILE A 23 6.65 -26.80 10.04
N TYR A 24 6.06 -25.60 10.24
CA TYR A 24 6.69 -24.35 9.85
C TYR A 24 8.06 -24.17 10.51
N ARG A 25 8.11 -24.35 11.82
CA ARG A 25 9.35 -24.16 12.61
C ARG A 25 10.42 -25.22 12.30
N ALA A 26 10.02 -26.47 12.07
CA ALA A 26 10.93 -27.57 11.80
C ALA A 26 11.45 -27.62 10.36
N SER A 27 10.75 -26.99 9.41
CA SER A 27 11.08 -27.11 7.99
C SER A 27 12.18 -26.13 7.55
N ALA A 28 13.25 -26.66 6.98
CA ALA A 28 14.25 -25.89 6.24
C ALA A 28 13.79 -25.52 4.82
N SER A 29 12.71 -26.14 4.31
CA SER A 29 12.20 -25.91 2.96
C SER A 29 11.34 -24.65 2.90
N LYS A 30 11.77 -23.65 2.16
CA LYS A 30 11.02 -22.44 1.88
C LYS A 30 9.65 -22.74 1.25
N ALA A 31 9.60 -23.71 0.32
CA ALA A 31 8.34 -24.13 -0.31
C ALA A 31 7.36 -24.72 0.70
N THR A 32 7.84 -25.54 1.65
CA THR A 32 6.99 -26.10 2.72
C THR A 32 6.49 -24.99 3.65
N ARG A 33 7.37 -24.09 4.10
CA ARG A 33 6.96 -22.95 4.94
C ARG A 33 5.97 -22.04 4.23
N GLY A 34 6.14 -21.80 2.92
CA GLY A 34 5.20 -21.05 2.10
C GLY A 34 3.82 -21.73 2.01
N ALA A 35 3.76 -23.06 1.91
CA ALA A 35 2.50 -23.82 1.92
C ALA A 35 1.82 -23.79 3.29
N VAL A 36 2.59 -23.78 4.40
CA VAL A 36 2.02 -23.63 5.75
C VAL A 36 1.41 -22.25 5.93
N LEU A 37 2.04 -21.18 5.41
CA LEU A 37 1.44 -19.84 5.42
C LEU A 37 0.10 -19.79 4.68
N GLU A 38 -0.02 -20.49 3.55
CA GLU A 38 -1.28 -20.63 2.84
C GLU A 38 -2.34 -21.41 3.68
N ALA A 39 -1.91 -22.43 4.40
CA ALA A 39 -2.80 -23.17 5.32
C ALA A 39 -3.28 -22.28 6.48
N PHE A 40 -2.42 -21.45 7.07
CA PHE A 40 -2.84 -20.48 8.08
C PHE A 40 -3.87 -19.47 7.53
N MET A 41 -3.67 -18.98 6.30
CA MET A 41 -4.65 -18.11 5.65
C MET A 41 -6.00 -18.78 5.45
N ILE A 42 -6.03 -20.04 4.97
CA ILE A 42 -7.26 -20.80 4.77
C ILE A 42 -7.99 -21.04 6.09
N ALA A 43 -7.23 -21.21 7.18
CA ALA A 43 -7.76 -21.42 8.53
C ALA A 43 -8.09 -20.12 9.28
N ASP A 44 -7.89 -18.94 8.64
CA ASP A 44 -8.06 -17.62 9.24
C ASP A 44 -7.23 -17.42 10.53
N ASP A 45 -6.03 -18.06 10.58
CA ASP A 45 -5.14 -17.98 11.72
C ASP A 45 -4.24 -16.74 11.64
N GLU A 46 -4.83 -15.57 11.85
CA GLU A 46 -4.13 -14.29 11.90
C GLU A 46 -2.94 -14.30 12.86
N LYS A 47 -3.07 -14.98 14.02
CA LYS A 47 -2.02 -15.00 15.05
C LYS A 47 -0.78 -15.71 14.57
N ALA A 48 -0.92 -16.85 13.91
CA ALA A 48 0.21 -17.59 13.36
C ALA A 48 0.88 -16.80 12.23
N ILE A 49 0.10 -16.17 11.35
CA ILE A 49 0.64 -15.33 10.27
C ILE A 49 1.39 -14.12 10.84
N LEU A 50 0.83 -13.46 11.87
CA LEU A 50 1.48 -12.33 12.54
C LEU A 50 2.78 -12.73 13.21
N GLU A 51 2.85 -13.91 13.86
CA GLU A 51 4.10 -14.42 14.43
C GLU A 51 5.17 -14.59 13.35
N VAL A 52 4.82 -15.15 12.20
CA VAL A 52 5.73 -15.26 11.05
C VAL A 52 6.17 -13.89 10.54
N ALA A 53 5.25 -12.95 10.37
CA ALA A 53 5.56 -11.59 9.93
C ALA A 53 6.54 -10.88 10.89
N ARG A 54 6.52 -11.22 12.18
CA ARG A 54 7.43 -10.65 13.20
C ARG A 54 8.80 -11.32 13.22
N THR A 55 8.85 -12.65 13.09
CA THR A 55 10.01 -13.44 13.47
C THR A 55 10.75 -14.07 12.29
N GLU A 56 10.13 -14.13 11.11
CA GLU A 56 10.73 -14.78 9.94
C GLU A 56 11.93 -14.00 9.40
N SER A 57 13.06 -14.70 9.23
CA SER A 57 14.29 -14.14 8.69
C SER A 57 14.36 -14.13 7.15
N ASP A 58 13.66 -15.07 6.50
CA ASP A 58 13.54 -15.09 5.04
C ASP A 58 12.61 -13.95 4.59
N ARG A 59 13.18 -12.98 3.85
CA ARG A 59 12.47 -11.76 3.42
C ARG A 59 11.23 -12.03 2.57
N GLU A 60 11.25 -13.08 1.74
CA GLU A 60 10.13 -13.40 0.88
C GLU A 60 8.99 -14.03 1.69
N LEU A 61 9.29 -14.94 2.60
CA LEU A 61 8.28 -15.54 3.49
C LEU A 61 7.70 -14.50 4.44
N ARG A 62 8.54 -13.62 4.98
CA ARG A 62 8.10 -12.49 5.81
C ARG A 62 7.18 -11.54 5.03
N GLY A 63 7.58 -11.17 3.80
CA GLY A 63 6.74 -10.37 2.90
C GLY A 63 5.42 -11.04 2.55
N LYS A 64 5.43 -12.36 2.31
CA LYS A 64 4.22 -13.17 2.08
C LYS A 64 3.30 -13.13 3.30
N ALA A 65 3.81 -13.31 4.51
CA ALA A 65 3.01 -13.23 5.73
C ALA A 65 2.34 -11.86 5.87
N ILE A 66 3.06 -10.77 5.60
CA ILE A 66 2.51 -9.41 5.63
C ILE A 66 1.39 -9.22 4.58
N GLN A 67 1.57 -9.74 3.36
CA GLN A 67 0.54 -9.70 2.32
C GLN A 67 -0.71 -10.49 2.72
N LEU A 68 -0.54 -11.65 3.37
CA LEU A 68 -1.65 -12.44 3.88
C LEU A 68 -2.42 -11.72 4.99
N LEU A 69 -1.74 -11.00 5.89
CA LEU A 69 -2.42 -10.14 6.87
C LEU A 69 -3.26 -9.06 6.18
N GLY A 70 -2.74 -8.46 5.09
CA GLY A 70 -3.52 -7.53 4.27
C GLY A 70 -4.76 -8.18 3.64
N ALA A 71 -4.61 -9.39 3.10
CA ALA A 71 -5.72 -10.13 2.49
C ALA A 71 -6.79 -10.61 3.50
N LEU A 72 -6.43 -10.73 4.78
CA LEU A 72 -7.33 -11.03 5.89
C LEU A 72 -7.89 -9.77 6.58
N ASP A 73 -7.68 -8.59 6.02
CA ASP A 73 -8.08 -7.30 6.60
C ASP A 73 -7.58 -7.12 8.06
N SER A 74 -6.39 -7.68 8.37
CA SER A 74 -5.79 -7.65 9.71
C SER A 74 -5.17 -6.29 10.03
N THR A 75 -5.99 -5.25 10.00
CA THR A 75 -5.60 -3.84 10.14
C THR A 75 -4.81 -3.55 11.40
N ALA A 76 -5.28 -4.06 12.54
CA ALA A 76 -4.64 -3.84 13.83
C ALA A 76 -3.23 -4.47 13.88
N ALA A 77 -3.08 -5.68 13.32
CA ALA A 77 -1.82 -6.38 13.24
C ALA A 77 -0.81 -5.63 12.34
N LEU A 78 -1.24 -5.15 11.18
CA LEU A 78 -0.41 -4.36 10.27
C LEU A 78 0.03 -3.03 10.91
N ALA A 79 -0.87 -2.34 11.61
CA ALA A 79 -0.55 -1.09 12.29
C ALA A 79 0.45 -1.30 13.45
N GLU A 80 0.33 -2.38 14.20
CA GLU A 80 1.26 -2.75 15.27
C GLU A 80 2.64 -3.11 14.70
N LEU A 81 2.68 -3.93 13.63
CA LEU A 81 3.91 -4.25 12.93
C LEU A 81 4.63 -3.00 12.42
N TYR A 82 3.89 -2.07 11.81
CA TYR A 82 4.46 -0.84 11.27
C TYR A 82 5.12 0.02 12.35
N LYS A 83 4.49 0.14 13.51
CA LYS A 83 5.01 0.91 14.65
C LYS A 83 6.28 0.32 15.25
N SER A 84 6.37 -1.01 15.30
CA SER A 84 7.49 -1.71 15.91
C SER A 84 8.65 -1.99 14.94
N GLU A 85 8.43 -1.84 13.63
CA GLU A 85 9.42 -2.17 12.61
C GLU A 85 10.43 -1.03 12.42
N SER A 86 11.72 -1.41 12.31
CA SER A 86 12.83 -0.48 12.04
C SER A 86 13.37 -0.57 10.62
N SER A 87 13.16 -1.70 9.94
CA SER A 87 13.62 -1.91 8.57
C SER A 87 12.71 -1.17 7.57
N ARG A 88 13.28 -0.25 6.80
CA ARG A 88 12.58 0.45 5.72
C ARG A 88 11.96 -0.53 4.73
N GLU A 89 12.70 -1.56 4.32
CA GLU A 89 12.22 -2.55 3.36
C GLU A 89 10.96 -3.27 3.87
N VAL A 90 10.95 -3.63 5.15
CA VAL A 90 9.81 -4.31 5.77
C VAL A 90 8.64 -3.33 5.95
N LYS A 91 8.91 -2.08 6.35
CA LYS A 91 7.87 -1.03 6.41
C LYS A 91 7.18 -0.83 5.06
N VAL A 92 7.93 -0.85 3.94
CA VAL A 92 7.33 -0.81 2.59
C VAL A 92 6.37 -1.99 2.39
N LYS A 93 6.76 -3.22 2.80
CA LYS A 93 5.87 -4.38 2.70
C LYS A 93 4.62 -4.25 3.56
N ILE A 94 4.75 -3.66 4.75
CA ILE A 94 3.58 -3.42 5.62
C ILE A 94 2.64 -2.38 5.00
N LEU A 95 3.17 -1.29 4.42
CA LEU A 95 2.35 -0.32 3.68
C LEU A 95 1.64 -0.97 2.48
N GLU A 96 2.32 -1.88 1.74
CA GLU A 96 1.69 -2.67 0.68
C GLU A 96 0.59 -3.60 1.23
N GLY A 97 0.79 -4.20 2.41
CA GLY A 97 -0.24 -4.96 3.11
C GLY A 97 -1.46 -4.10 3.49
N MET A 98 -1.22 -2.89 4.01
CA MET A 98 -2.28 -1.91 4.31
C MET A 98 -3.04 -1.49 3.04
N MET A 99 -2.36 -1.36 1.91
CA MET A 99 -3.01 -1.09 0.62
C MET A 99 -3.92 -2.27 0.21
N ILE A 100 -3.47 -3.52 0.38
CA ILE A 100 -4.28 -4.71 0.07
C ILE A 100 -5.54 -4.73 0.93
N ALA A 101 -5.44 -4.38 2.21
CA ALA A 101 -6.57 -4.25 3.14
C ALA A 101 -7.45 -2.99 2.89
N GLY A 102 -7.07 -2.11 1.96
CA GLY A 102 -7.81 -0.88 1.67
C GLY A 102 -7.71 0.20 2.76
N GLU A 103 -6.68 0.14 3.61
CA GLU A 103 -6.50 0.97 4.80
C GLU A 103 -6.04 2.40 4.51
N LYS A 104 -6.97 3.24 4.04
CA LYS A 104 -6.69 4.65 3.69
C LYS A 104 -6.17 5.47 4.86
N GLU A 105 -6.72 5.27 6.05
CA GLU A 105 -6.38 6.05 7.24
C GLU A 105 -4.93 5.82 7.69
N GLN A 106 -4.48 4.56 7.71
CA GLN A 106 -3.11 4.20 8.08
C GLN A 106 -2.11 4.65 7.04
N LEU A 107 -2.44 4.51 5.76
CA LEU A 107 -1.62 5.04 4.67
C LEU A 107 -1.51 6.56 4.73
N LEU A 108 -2.59 7.28 5.03
CA LEU A 108 -2.59 8.72 5.20
C LEU A 108 -1.76 9.15 6.42
N ALA A 109 -1.86 8.41 7.53
CA ALA A 109 -1.05 8.66 8.71
C ALA A 109 0.45 8.50 8.41
N ALA A 110 0.84 7.47 7.65
CA ALA A 110 2.21 7.28 7.20
C ALA A 110 2.67 8.40 6.24
N ALA A 111 1.83 8.80 5.27
CA ALA A 111 2.13 9.87 4.34
C ALA A 111 2.36 11.23 5.04
N ARG A 112 1.68 11.47 6.17
CA ARG A 112 1.79 12.72 6.94
C ARG A 112 2.95 12.71 7.94
N ASN A 113 3.15 11.61 8.65
CA ASN A 113 3.90 11.60 9.90
C ASN A 113 5.18 10.75 9.88
N GLU A 114 5.38 9.90 8.86
CA GLU A 114 6.58 9.07 8.80
C GLU A 114 7.83 9.95 8.64
N PRO A 115 8.86 9.80 9.53
CA PRO A 115 10.09 10.58 9.44
C PRO A 115 10.85 10.35 8.13
N ASP A 116 10.85 9.12 7.63
CA ASP A 116 11.51 8.74 6.40
C ASP A 116 10.73 9.24 5.19
N ARG A 117 11.37 10.11 4.40
CA ARG A 117 10.78 10.74 3.22
C ARG A 117 10.38 9.72 2.14
N GLU A 118 11.18 8.67 1.96
CA GLU A 118 10.90 7.62 0.98
C GLU A 118 9.64 6.84 1.37
N LEU A 119 9.47 6.53 2.66
CA LEU A 119 8.28 5.87 3.17
C LEU A 119 7.04 6.77 3.05
N ARG A 120 7.17 8.10 3.30
CA ARG A 120 6.08 9.04 2.99
C ARG A 120 5.68 8.99 1.53
N GLY A 121 6.69 9.05 0.64
CA GLY A 121 6.45 8.97 -0.80
C GLY A 121 5.78 7.67 -1.23
N LYS A 122 6.17 6.55 -0.63
CA LYS A 122 5.54 5.24 -0.87
C LYS A 122 4.10 5.20 -0.38
N ALA A 123 3.83 5.73 0.81
CA ALA A 123 2.46 5.82 1.33
C ALA A 123 1.54 6.67 0.43
N ILE A 124 2.06 7.79 -0.12
CA ILE A 124 1.34 8.63 -1.08
C ILE A 124 1.00 7.86 -2.37
N GLU A 125 1.95 7.11 -2.91
CA GLU A 125 1.74 6.26 -4.09
C GLU A 125 0.61 5.24 -3.84
N LEU A 126 0.66 4.57 -2.67
CA LEU A 126 -0.33 3.57 -2.29
C LEU A 126 -1.72 4.18 -2.02
N LEU A 127 -1.80 5.42 -1.49
CA LEU A 127 -3.05 6.17 -1.40
C LEU A 127 -3.71 6.37 -2.77
N GLY A 128 -2.90 6.66 -3.80
CA GLY A 128 -3.40 6.73 -5.18
C GLY A 128 -3.97 5.38 -5.64
N ALA A 129 -3.28 4.28 -5.35
CA ALA A 129 -3.69 2.93 -5.73
C ALA A 129 -5.01 2.49 -5.07
N VAL A 130 -5.31 2.95 -3.84
CA VAL A 130 -6.59 2.67 -3.17
C VAL A 130 -7.68 3.72 -3.46
N GLY A 131 -7.45 4.66 -4.39
CA GLY A 131 -8.40 5.70 -4.76
C GLY A 131 -8.73 6.65 -3.60
N ALA A 132 -7.72 7.10 -2.86
CA ALA A 132 -7.87 8.03 -1.74
C ALA A 132 -7.72 9.50 -2.21
N ASP A 133 -8.55 9.91 -3.18
CA ASP A 133 -8.42 11.19 -3.89
C ASP A 133 -8.58 12.39 -2.96
N ALA A 134 -9.60 12.37 -2.12
CA ALA A 134 -9.91 13.47 -1.21
C ALA A 134 -8.74 13.66 -0.21
N GLU A 135 -8.22 12.57 0.31
CA GLU A 135 -7.08 12.55 1.22
C GLU A 135 -5.80 13.07 0.54
N LEU A 136 -5.59 12.71 -0.73
CA LEU A 136 -4.46 13.22 -1.53
C LEU A 136 -4.57 14.73 -1.79
N VAL A 137 -5.75 15.24 -2.12
CA VAL A 137 -5.99 16.68 -2.31
C VAL A 137 -5.74 17.45 -1.01
N GLU A 138 -6.24 16.95 0.11
CA GLU A 138 -5.98 17.54 1.44
C GLU A 138 -4.50 17.53 1.78
N LEU A 139 -3.81 16.40 1.54
CA LEU A 139 -2.39 16.26 1.77
C LEU A 139 -1.58 17.23 0.92
N TYR A 140 -1.97 17.45 -0.35
CA TYR A 140 -1.31 18.40 -1.24
C TYR A 140 -1.30 19.82 -0.67
N ARG A 141 -2.43 20.26 -0.12
CA ARG A 141 -2.60 21.61 0.43
C ARG A 141 -1.68 21.92 1.60
N VAL A 142 -1.37 20.90 2.40
CA VAL A 142 -0.54 21.05 3.61
C VAL A 142 0.93 20.69 3.38
N THR A 143 1.25 20.00 2.28
CA THR A 143 2.61 19.56 1.96
C THR A 143 3.42 20.71 1.36
N GLN A 144 4.56 21.06 2.00
CA GLN A 144 5.49 22.08 1.48
C GLN A 144 6.60 21.48 0.63
N ASP A 145 6.90 20.20 0.82
CA ASP A 145 7.94 19.50 0.10
C ASP A 145 7.53 19.28 -1.37
N ARG A 146 8.27 19.93 -2.28
CA ARG A 146 7.98 19.92 -3.72
C ARG A 146 7.97 18.51 -4.32
N GLU A 147 8.90 17.65 -3.90
CA GLU A 147 8.98 16.29 -4.43
C GLU A 147 7.79 15.45 -3.96
N LEU A 148 7.40 15.58 -2.67
CA LEU A 148 6.20 14.91 -2.17
C LEU A 148 4.92 15.45 -2.84
N ARG A 149 4.84 16.76 -3.13
CA ARG A 149 3.75 17.32 -3.94
C ARG A 149 3.71 16.69 -5.34
N GLY A 150 4.86 16.50 -5.97
CA GLY A 150 4.96 15.77 -7.23
C GLY A 150 4.45 14.32 -7.12
N LYS A 151 4.79 13.62 -6.05
CA LYS A 151 4.27 12.27 -5.78
C LYS A 151 2.75 12.26 -5.54
N ILE A 152 2.20 13.29 -4.89
CA ILE A 152 0.74 13.41 -4.70
C ILE A 152 0.03 13.61 -6.05
N ILE A 153 0.59 14.45 -6.93
CA ILE A 153 0.07 14.63 -8.31
C ILE A 153 0.06 13.28 -9.04
N GLN A 154 1.14 12.50 -8.93
CA GLN A 154 1.22 11.16 -9.50
C GLN A 154 0.19 10.21 -8.86
N GLY A 155 -0.03 10.27 -7.56
CA GLY A 155 -1.06 9.51 -6.86
C GLY A 155 -2.47 9.81 -7.38
N LEU A 156 -2.80 11.09 -7.60
CA LEU A 156 -4.08 11.51 -8.20
C LEU A 156 -4.25 11.04 -9.64
N MET A 157 -3.16 10.98 -10.42
CA MET A 157 -3.17 10.39 -11.76
C MET A 157 -3.48 8.88 -11.68
N ILE A 158 -2.84 8.14 -10.76
CA ILE A 158 -3.10 6.70 -10.56
C ILE A 158 -4.55 6.46 -10.16
N ALA A 159 -5.10 7.32 -9.30
CA ALA A 159 -6.51 7.29 -8.88
C ALA A 159 -7.48 7.65 -10.03
N GLY A 160 -7.00 8.18 -11.14
CA GLY A 160 -7.82 8.57 -12.29
C GLY A 160 -8.64 9.85 -12.08
N ASN A 161 -8.27 10.69 -11.10
CA ASN A 161 -9.05 11.88 -10.75
C ASN A 161 -8.60 13.16 -11.46
N GLY A 162 -8.91 13.28 -12.76
CA GLY A 162 -8.62 14.46 -13.58
C GLY A 162 -9.23 15.74 -13.01
N LYS A 163 -10.44 15.67 -12.49
CA LYS A 163 -11.12 16.83 -11.87
C LYS A 163 -10.36 17.40 -10.67
N ALA A 164 -9.83 16.53 -9.79
CA ALA A 164 -9.00 16.98 -8.68
C ALA A 164 -7.72 17.64 -9.18
N MET A 165 -7.08 17.07 -10.19
CA MET A 165 -5.86 17.62 -10.79
C MET A 165 -6.10 18.98 -11.45
N ILE A 166 -7.21 19.19 -12.14
CA ILE A 166 -7.63 20.49 -12.67
C ILE A 166 -7.79 21.52 -11.53
N GLY A 167 -8.42 21.10 -10.43
CA GLY A 167 -8.56 21.94 -9.24
C GLY A 167 -7.22 22.38 -8.65
N LEU A 168 -6.23 21.48 -8.61
CA LEU A 168 -4.86 21.81 -8.18
C LEU A 168 -4.15 22.72 -9.18
N LEU A 169 -4.28 22.47 -10.49
CA LEU A 169 -3.65 23.26 -11.54
C LEU A 169 -4.00 24.75 -11.45
N ARG A 170 -5.28 25.05 -11.16
CA ARG A 170 -5.76 26.44 -11.01
C ARG A 170 -5.15 27.18 -9.83
N GLN A 171 -4.74 26.48 -8.79
CA GLN A 171 -4.21 27.05 -7.55
C GLN A 171 -2.69 26.97 -7.46
N GLU A 172 -2.07 26.12 -8.28
CA GLU A 172 -0.64 25.90 -8.24
C GLU A 172 0.14 27.11 -8.76
N THR A 173 1.23 27.45 -8.09
CA THR A 173 2.11 28.55 -8.47
C THR A 173 3.50 28.10 -8.92
N ASP A 174 3.92 26.88 -8.53
CA ASP A 174 5.21 26.31 -8.96
C ASP A 174 5.12 25.86 -10.42
N PRO A 175 5.96 26.43 -11.32
CA PRO A 175 5.88 26.15 -12.76
C PRO A 175 6.12 24.68 -13.13
N GLU A 176 6.99 23.99 -12.38
CA GLU A 176 7.30 22.59 -12.66
C GLU A 176 6.18 21.67 -12.20
N LEU A 177 5.54 21.95 -11.05
CA LEU A 177 4.38 21.22 -10.60
C LEU A 177 3.19 21.46 -11.54
N LYS A 178 2.99 22.69 -12.03
CA LYS A 178 2.01 22.99 -13.10
C LYS A 178 2.27 22.15 -14.34
N LYS A 179 3.53 22.11 -14.79
CA LYS A 179 3.93 21.31 -15.95
C LYS A 179 3.66 19.82 -15.73
N GLN A 180 3.97 19.32 -14.56
CA GLN A 180 3.69 17.92 -14.20
C GLN A 180 2.19 17.61 -14.24
N ILE A 181 1.35 18.48 -13.65
CA ILE A 181 -0.12 18.31 -13.69
C ILE A 181 -0.61 18.29 -15.13
N LEU A 182 -0.19 19.25 -15.97
CA LEU A 182 -0.57 19.31 -17.38
C LEU A 182 -0.15 18.05 -18.17
N GLN A 183 1.07 17.56 -17.92
CA GLN A 183 1.55 16.32 -18.54
C GLN A 183 0.68 15.12 -18.17
N HIS A 184 0.32 14.99 -16.89
CA HIS A 184 -0.54 13.88 -16.45
C HIS A 184 -1.97 14.02 -16.99
N LEU A 185 -2.55 15.22 -16.97
CA LEU A 185 -3.88 15.47 -17.55
C LEU A 185 -3.93 15.14 -19.05
N SER A 186 -2.85 15.47 -19.79
CA SER A 186 -2.78 15.15 -21.23
C SER A 186 -2.68 13.65 -21.54
N MET A 187 -2.30 12.82 -20.56
CA MET A 187 -2.25 11.35 -20.68
C MET A 187 -3.55 10.68 -20.24
N MET A 188 -4.46 11.42 -19.62
CA MET A 188 -5.78 10.92 -19.23
C MET A 188 -6.72 11.10 -20.41
N ASP A 189 -7.52 10.07 -20.72
CA ASP A 189 -8.61 10.17 -21.71
C ASP A 189 -9.84 10.81 -21.05
N ASP A 190 -9.71 12.10 -20.72
CA ASP A 190 -10.69 12.90 -19.96
C ASP A 190 -11.01 14.19 -20.73
N GLU A 191 -12.25 14.28 -21.23
CA GLU A 191 -12.72 15.41 -22.03
C GLU A 191 -12.69 16.72 -21.24
N GLU A 192 -13.00 16.70 -19.94
CA GLU A 192 -12.97 17.89 -19.07
C GLU A 192 -11.52 18.38 -18.90
N ALA A 193 -10.55 17.45 -18.75
CA ALA A 193 -9.15 17.77 -18.70
C ALA A 193 -8.65 18.42 -20.00
N MET A 194 -9.02 17.88 -21.15
CA MET A 194 -8.63 18.42 -22.45
C MET A 194 -9.21 19.82 -22.68
N ASN A 195 -10.46 20.05 -22.36
CA ASN A 195 -11.10 21.37 -22.45
C ASN A 195 -10.41 22.41 -21.55
N GLU A 196 -10.01 22.03 -20.33
CA GLU A 196 -9.29 22.93 -19.44
C GLU A 196 -7.87 23.26 -19.95
N ILE A 197 -7.16 22.29 -20.51
CA ILE A 197 -5.86 22.52 -21.15
C ILE A 197 -6.00 23.52 -22.32
N GLU A 198 -6.98 23.33 -23.20
CA GLU A 198 -7.25 24.24 -24.31
C GLU A 198 -7.58 25.65 -23.84
N ARG A 199 -8.40 25.76 -22.79
CA ARG A 199 -8.74 27.05 -22.18
C ARG A 199 -7.47 27.77 -21.66
N LEU A 200 -6.60 27.08 -20.94
CA LEU A 200 -5.36 27.65 -20.41
C LEU A 200 -4.36 28.05 -21.50
N LEU A 201 -4.36 27.39 -22.65
CA LEU A 201 -3.54 27.73 -23.80
C LEU A 201 -4.06 28.95 -24.57
N THR A 202 -5.37 29.22 -24.50
CA THR A 202 -6.02 30.34 -25.18
C THR A 202 -6.15 31.62 -24.35
N GLU A 203 -6.16 31.49 -23.01
CA GLU A 203 -6.08 32.63 -22.09
C GLU A 203 -4.67 33.22 -22.15
N LYS A 204 -4.49 34.29 -22.94
CA LYS A 204 -3.23 35.10 -22.93
C LYS A 204 -3.05 35.74 -21.56
N PRO A 205 -1.79 35.81 -21.03
CA PRO A 205 -1.48 36.54 -19.82
C PRO A 205 -1.76 38.03 -19.94
#